data_7533b91919b8cc44868f2226845774b8
#
_entry.id   7533b91919b8cc44868f2226845774b8
#
_cell.length_a   1.000
_cell.length_b   1.000
_cell.length_c   1.000
_cell.angle_alpha   90.00
_cell.angle_beta   90.00
_cell.angle_gamma   90.00
#
_symmetry.space_group_name_H-M   'P 1'
#
loop_
_entity.id
_entity.type
_entity.pdbx_description
1 polymer ?
#
loop_
_entity_poly.entity_id
_entity_poly.type
_entity_poly.pdbx_seq_one_letter_code
_entity_poly.pdbx_strand_id
1 'polypeptide(L)'
;MAETAEPPRILDSSPPAEVDAAIRGRIRIVCDSVHELQTAFETRPAFASSWITPERFREGDVVARYVVDGVGVTILSPDESSCGAYLVDPPEYRMNPRQLKVMTEVMGRMMTRGPGETGVPSLSMMRSQIGLRAKDMIFSSLAEHDKELTGDELEKQAGHLANVLCKYTAGFGVLETMLTDSRVQDVYVDAPSSQVPVHVVLRSDAALGVRQKCRTNVFVGARDLHAFVSRVKYDTGLPFSEAIPVLEADIRHISSRVTLVSPPLSDRGVSVAIRRHSQETWTMPQLIANGTLSPLLAGFLWACAIGRRAALIAGSRGAGKTTLLTAAMLEFPLSQRILLIEDTPEIPVRRFQGIGYDMQTLRFSSGRMDGNRTRATEALKVSLRMGESAIVIGEVRGEETRVL
;
A
#
# COMPACT_ATOMS: atom_id res chain seq x y z
N MET A 1 -45.88 -21.44 -46.26
CA MET A 1 -45.52 -22.48 -45.26
C MET A 1 -44.19 -22.06 -44.69
N ALA A 2 -44.22 -21.46 -43.52
CA ALA A 2 -43.03 -21.02 -42.82
C ALA A 2 -42.62 -22.13 -41.82
N GLU A 3 -41.47 -22.70 -42.01
CA GLU A 3 -40.86 -23.68 -41.13
C GLU A 3 -40.41 -22.95 -39.84
N THR A 4 -41.05 -23.27 -38.74
CA THR A 4 -40.64 -22.79 -37.41
C THR A 4 -39.41 -23.57 -36.96
N ALA A 5 -38.26 -22.91 -37.01
CA ALA A 5 -37.04 -23.44 -36.39
C ALA A 5 -37.22 -23.58 -34.87
N GLU A 6 -37.09 -24.80 -34.36
CA GLU A 6 -37.00 -25.07 -32.94
C GLU A 6 -35.79 -24.29 -32.30
N PRO A 7 -35.96 -23.72 -31.10
CA PRO A 7 -34.85 -23.10 -30.42
C PRO A 7 -33.80 -24.15 -30.05
N PRO A 8 -32.49 -23.78 -30.05
CA PRO A 8 -31.44 -24.74 -29.76
C PRO A 8 -31.64 -25.29 -28.33
N ARG A 9 -31.64 -26.61 -28.21
CA ARG A 9 -31.70 -27.32 -26.93
C ARG A 9 -30.51 -26.85 -26.08
N ILE A 10 -30.80 -26.30 -24.92
CA ILE A 10 -29.83 -26.06 -23.89
C ILE A 10 -29.20 -27.40 -23.56
N LEU A 11 -27.94 -27.54 -23.87
CA LEU A 11 -27.12 -28.73 -23.52
C LEU A 11 -27.28 -28.99 -22.03
N ASP A 12 -27.74 -30.20 -21.71
CA ASP A 12 -27.86 -30.71 -20.36
C ASP A 12 -26.54 -30.48 -19.64
N SER A 13 -26.57 -29.79 -18.49
CA SER A 13 -25.38 -29.26 -17.80
C SER A 13 -24.53 -30.31 -17.09
N SER A 14 -24.77 -31.59 -17.36
CA SER A 14 -23.95 -32.68 -16.86
C SER A 14 -22.73 -32.88 -17.80
N PRO A 15 -21.50 -32.60 -17.35
CA PRO A 15 -20.34 -32.86 -18.19
C PRO A 15 -20.25 -34.36 -18.52
N PRO A 16 -19.83 -34.73 -19.76
CA PRO A 16 -19.63 -36.12 -20.12
C PRO A 16 -18.74 -36.85 -19.13
N ALA A 17 -19.00 -38.13 -18.89
CA ALA A 17 -18.27 -38.95 -17.91
C ALA A 17 -16.77 -39.05 -18.17
N GLU A 18 -16.34 -38.70 -19.37
CA GLU A 18 -14.93 -38.76 -19.85
C GLU A 18 -14.16 -37.44 -19.66
N VAL A 19 -14.77 -36.38 -19.06
CA VAL A 19 -14.06 -35.12 -18.81
C VAL A 19 -13.10 -35.30 -17.66
N ASP A 20 -11.81 -35.06 -17.96
CA ASP A 20 -10.71 -35.16 -16.99
C ASP A 20 -11.02 -34.42 -15.69
N ALA A 21 -10.70 -35.03 -14.56
CA ALA A 21 -10.93 -34.45 -13.22
C ALA A 21 -10.30 -33.07 -13.04
N ALA A 22 -9.17 -32.81 -13.72
CA ALA A 22 -8.51 -31.50 -13.74
C ALA A 22 -9.34 -30.43 -14.44
N ILE A 23 -10.07 -30.75 -15.53
CA ILE A 23 -10.95 -29.83 -16.24
C ILE A 23 -12.20 -29.57 -15.42
N ARG A 24 -12.76 -30.58 -14.77
CA ARG A 24 -13.91 -30.43 -13.85
C ARG A 24 -13.55 -29.51 -12.67
N GLY A 25 -12.37 -29.69 -12.10
CA GLY A 25 -11.87 -28.82 -11.03
C GLY A 25 -11.76 -27.35 -11.48
N ARG A 26 -11.20 -27.09 -12.67
CA ARG A 26 -11.10 -25.75 -13.25
C ARG A 26 -12.45 -25.11 -13.56
N ILE A 27 -13.38 -25.86 -14.12
CA ILE A 27 -14.75 -25.37 -14.39
C ILE A 27 -15.46 -25.02 -13.07
N ARG A 28 -15.33 -25.84 -12.05
CA ARG A 28 -15.93 -25.57 -10.74
C ARG A 28 -15.35 -24.29 -10.10
N ILE A 29 -14.03 -24.10 -10.14
CA ILE A 29 -13.38 -22.88 -9.64
C ILE A 29 -13.91 -21.65 -10.37
N VAL A 30 -14.06 -21.71 -11.72
CA VAL A 30 -14.61 -20.58 -12.51
C VAL A 30 -16.07 -20.29 -12.13
N CYS A 31 -16.92 -21.31 -11.99
CA CYS A 31 -18.32 -21.15 -11.61
C CYS A 31 -18.45 -20.57 -10.19
N ASP A 32 -17.67 -21.08 -9.23
CA ASP A 32 -17.66 -20.59 -7.86
C ASP A 32 -17.19 -19.11 -7.83
N SER A 33 -16.14 -18.75 -8.58
CA SER A 33 -15.63 -17.38 -8.69
C SER A 33 -16.65 -16.41 -9.31
N VAL A 34 -17.43 -16.83 -10.31
CA VAL A 34 -18.48 -16.01 -10.91
C VAL A 34 -19.62 -15.78 -9.93
N HIS A 35 -20.01 -16.80 -9.18
CA HIS A 35 -21.05 -16.68 -8.16
C HIS A 35 -20.61 -15.76 -7.01
N GLU A 36 -19.37 -15.89 -6.55
CA GLU A 36 -18.77 -15.04 -5.52
C GLU A 36 -18.71 -13.56 -5.98
N LEU A 37 -18.33 -13.31 -7.23
CA LEU A 37 -18.36 -11.96 -7.82
C LEU A 37 -19.75 -11.35 -7.81
N GLN A 38 -20.79 -12.10 -8.20
CA GLN A 38 -22.17 -11.62 -8.16
C GLN A 38 -22.60 -11.25 -6.75
N THR A 39 -22.34 -12.12 -5.76
CA THR A 39 -22.68 -11.88 -4.36
C THR A 39 -21.93 -10.67 -3.79
N ALA A 40 -20.65 -10.49 -4.15
CA ALA A 40 -19.84 -9.34 -3.73
C ALA A 40 -20.36 -8.01 -4.31
N PHE A 41 -20.87 -8.02 -5.54
CA PHE A 41 -21.49 -6.83 -6.14
C PHE A 41 -22.74 -6.37 -5.39
N GLU A 42 -23.51 -7.28 -4.86
CA GLU A 42 -24.75 -6.98 -4.12
C GLU A 42 -24.47 -6.41 -2.72
N THR A 43 -23.34 -6.74 -2.11
CA THR A 43 -23.01 -6.36 -0.73
C THR A 43 -22.17 -5.09 -0.61
N ARG A 44 -21.62 -4.55 -1.71
CA ARG A 44 -20.76 -3.36 -1.66
C ARG A 44 -21.53 -2.09 -1.27
N PRO A 45 -20.92 -1.16 -0.51
CA PRO A 45 -21.54 0.12 -0.21
C PRO A 45 -21.69 0.99 -1.47
N ALA A 46 -22.79 1.73 -1.58
CA ALA A 46 -23.10 2.55 -2.77
C ALA A 46 -22.02 3.61 -3.09
N PHE A 47 -21.25 4.04 -2.09
CA PHE A 47 -20.18 5.02 -2.26
C PHE A 47 -18.84 4.42 -2.70
N ALA A 48 -18.68 3.08 -2.69
CA ALA A 48 -17.50 2.37 -3.19
C ALA A 48 -17.77 1.69 -4.52
N SER A 49 -16.77 1.62 -5.38
CA SER A 49 -16.83 0.81 -6.61
C SER A 49 -16.02 -0.49 -6.49
N SER A 50 -15.18 -0.58 -5.47
CA SER A 50 -14.44 -1.78 -5.11
C SER A 50 -15.33 -2.77 -4.37
N TRP A 51 -15.02 -4.04 -4.47
CA TRP A 51 -15.76 -5.10 -3.79
C TRP A 51 -14.85 -6.11 -3.13
N ILE A 52 -15.42 -6.90 -2.25
CA ILE A 52 -14.73 -7.92 -1.47
C ILE A 52 -15.46 -9.23 -1.67
N THR A 53 -14.72 -10.27 -2.06
CA THR A 53 -15.28 -11.62 -2.14
C THR A 53 -15.30 -12.27 -0.76
N PRO A 54 -16.41 -12.93 -0.37
CA PRO A 54 -16.43 -13.74 0.83
C PRO A 54 -15.65 -15.03 0.58
N GLU A 55 -14.37 -15.06 0.95
CA GLU A 55 -13.59 -16.30 0.84
C GLU A 55 -13.96 -17.28 1.94
N ARG A 56 -14.27 -18.54 1.54
CA ARG A 56 -14.44 -19.66 2.46
C ARG A 56 -13.08 -20.30 2.70
N PHE A 57 -12.64 -20.32 3.94
CA PHE A 57 -11.38 -20.94 4.35
C PHE A 57 -11.62 -22.00 5.41
N ARG A 58 -10.70 -22.97 5.51
CA ARG A 58 -10.69 -23.98 6.59
C ARG A 58 -10.01 -23.38 7.81
N GLU A 59 -10.49 -23.66 9.01
CA GLU A 59 -9.90 -23.16 10.26
C GLU A 59 -8.43 -23.56 10.43
N GLY A 60 -8.01 -24.72 9.91
CA GLY A 60 -6.62 -25.17 9.95
C GLY A 60 -5.62 -24.34 9.14
N ASP A 61 -6.11 -23.50 8.23
CA ASP A 61 -5.27 -22.72 7.32
C ASP A 61 -4.91 -21.35 7.92
N VAL A 62 -5.48 -20.98 9.07
CA VAL A 62 -5.31 -19.64 9.66
C VAL A 62 -3.95 -19.51 10.34
N VAL A 63 -3.10 -18.64 9.82
CA VAL A 63 -1.80 -18.29 10.39
C VAL A 63 -1.92 -17.17 11.43
N ALA A 64 -2.72 -16.13 11.11
CA ALA A 64 -2.92 -14.99 12.01
C ALA A 64 -4.28 -14.34 11.82
N ARG A 65 -4.85 -13.80 12.92
CA ARG A 65 -6.02 -12.91 12.93
C ARG A 65 -5.72 -11.70 13.79
N TYR A 66 -5.98 -10.52 13.28
CA TYR A 66 -5.77 -9.26 14.00
C TYR A 66 -6.64 -8.14 13.39
N VAL A 67 -6.58 -6.96 13.99
CA VAL A 67 -7.35 -5.80 13.53
C VAL A 67 -6.39 -4.67 13.16
N VAL A 68 -6.65 -4.02 12.02
CA VAL A 68 -5.92 -2.84 11.52
C VAL A 68 -6.92 -1.72 11.30
N ASP A 69 -6.80 -0.63 12.05
CA ASP A 69 -7.69 0.53 11.97
C ASP A 69 -9.19 0.17 11.99
N GLY A 70 -9.56 -0.81 12.82
CA GLY A 70 -10.94 -1.29 12.95
C GLY A 70 -11.38 -2.30 11.88
N VAL A 71 -10.49 -2.68 10.96
CA VAL A 71 -10.74 -3.69 9.92
C VAL A 71 -10.15 -5.03 10.35
N GLY A 72 -10.95 -6.08 10.34
CA GLY A 72 -10.48 -7.44 10.59
C GLY A 72 -9.57 -7.92 9.47
N VAL A 73 -8.43 -8.50 9.82
CA VAL A 73 -7.47 -9.11 8.89
C VAL A 73 -7.23 -10.55 9.28
N THR A 74 -7.31 -11.45 8.30
CA THR A 74 -6.99 -12.88 8.46
C THR A 74 -5.94 -13.28 7.43
N ILE A 75 -4.85 -13.88 7.88
CA ILE A 75 -3.81 -14.44 7.02
C ILE A 75 -3.94 -15.95 7.02
N LEU A 76 -3.98 -16.54 5.82
CA LEU A 76 -4.00 -17.98 5.62
C LEU A 76 -2.67 -18.46 5.06
N SER A 77 -2.27 -19.66 5.46
CA SER A 77 -1.09 -20.32 4.90
C SER A 77 -1.28 -20.61 3.41
N PRO A 78 -0.20 -20.62 2.60
CA PRO A 78 -0.29 -21.11 1.24
C PRO A 78 -0.52 -22.64 1.24
N ASP A 79 -1.34 -23.10 0.30
CA ASP A 79 -1.33 -24.50 -0.10
C ASP A 79 -0.04 -24.82 -0.86
N GLU A 80 0.32 -26.10 -0.99
CA GLU A 80 1.56 -26.56 -1.63
C GLU A 80 1.80 -25.99 -3.04
N SER A 81 0.76 -25.50 -3.71
CA SER A 81 0.79 -24.97 -5.09
C SER A 81 0.35 -23.52 -5.25
N SER A 82 0.01 -22.80 -4.16
CA SER A 82 -0.59 -21.46 -4.21
C SER A 82 0.13 -20.43 -3.34
N CYS A 83 -0.12 -19.17 -3.58
CA CYS A 83 0.27 -18.09 -2.66
C CYS A 83 -0.68 -18.06 -1.45
N GLY A 84 -0.21 -17.55 -0.32
CA GLY A 84 -1.06 -17.33 0.86
C GLY A 84 -2.23 -16.40 0.57
N ALA A 85 -3.21 -16.34 1.48
CA ALA A 85 -4.30 -15.39 1.40
C ALA A 85 -4.21 -14.33 2.51
N TYR A 86 -4.52 -13.09 2.15
CA TYR A 86 -4.64 -11.94 3.05
C TYR A 86 -6.06 -11.40 2.93
N LEU A 87 -6.91 -11.77 3.86
CA LEU A 87 -8.34 -11.47 3.83
C LEU A 87 -8.65 -10.27 4.70
N VAL A 88 -9.35 -9.29 4.15
CA VAL A 88 -9.86 -8.13 4.89
C VAL A 88 -11.36 -8.20 5.04
N ASP A 89 -11.85 -7.71 6.18
CA ASP A 89 -13.27 -7.65 6.53
C ASP A 89 -13.61 -6.22 7.01
N PRO A 90 -13.73 -5.25 6.08
CA PRO A 90 -14.01 -3.87 6.44
C PRO A 90 -15.47 -3.70 6.88
N PRO A 91 -15.71 -3.04 8.02
CA PRO A 91 -17.05 -2.86 8.56
C PRO A 91 -17.98 -2.07 7.65
N GLU A 92 -17.46 -1.23 6.76
CA GLU A 92 -18.25 -0.48 5.78
C GLU A 92 -18.96 -1.35 4.75
N TYR A 93 -18.53 -2.58 4.55
CA TYR A 93 -19.19 -3.54 3.67
C TYR A 93 -20.34 -4.30 4.37
N ARG A 94 -20.52 -4.08 5.69
CA ARG A 94 -21.59 -4.66 6.52
C ARG A 94 -22.51 -3.60 7.10
N MET A 95 -22.46 -2.37 6.60
CA MET A 95 -23.34 -1.28 7.05
C MET A 95 -24.80 -1.62 6.85
N ASN A 96 -25.64 -1.28 7.83
CA ASN A 96 -27.06 -1.40 7.71
C ASN A 96 -27.63 -0.33 6.76
N PRO A 97 -28.87 -0.50 6.23
CA PRO A 97 -29.47 0.44 5.29
C PRO A 97 -29.58 1.88 5.83
N ARG A 98 -29.76 2.06 7.15
CA ARG A 98 -29.83 3.39 7.78
C ARG A 98 -28.46 4.09 7.71
N GLN A 99 -27.39 3.39 8.09
CA GLN A 99 -26.03 3.91 8.00
C GLN A 99 -25.64 4.27 6.57
N LEU A 100 -25.98 3.41 5.59
CA LEU A 100 -25.74 3.68 4.16
C LEU A 100 -26.47 4.93 3.68
N LYS A 101 -27.73 5.12 4.12
CA LYS A 101 -28.51 6.32 3.79
C LYS A 101 -27.85 7.59 4.34
N VAL A 102 -27.47 7.59 5.62
CA VAL A 102 -26.79 8.72 6.27
C VAL A 102 -25.46 9.04 5.56
N MET A 103 -24.65 8.02 5.25
CA MET A 103 -23.39 8.19 4.52
C MET A 103 -23.59 8.81 3.14
N THR A 104 -24.57 8.32 2.37
CA THR A 104 -24.87 8.83 1.03
C THR A 104 -25.35 10.28 1.06
N GLU A 105 -26.19 10.62 2.03
CA GLU A 105 -26.73 11.97 2.22
C GLU A 105 -25.62 12.96 2.62
N VAL A 106 -24.79 12.61 3.59
CA VAL A 106 -23.68 13.46 4.05
C VAL A 106 -22.63 13.64 2.95
N MET A 107 -22.28 12.58 2.22
CA MET A 107 -21.38 12.70 1.06
C MET A 107 -21.94 13.64 -0.01
N GLY A 108 -23.24 13.54 -0.33
CA GLY A 108 -23.91 14.45 -1.27
C GLY A 108 -23.86 15.91 -0.82
N ARG A 109 -24.14 16.17 0.45
CA ARG A 109 -24.05 17.53 1.03
C ARG A 109 -22.62 18.10 1.04
N MET A 110 -21.62 17.26 1.24
CA MET A 110 -20.21 17.69 1.21
C MET A 110 -19.70 18.02 -0.18
N MET A 111 -20.18 17.30 -1.21
CA MET A 111 -19.82 17.57 -2.61
C MET A 111 -20.37 18.90 -3.13
N THR A 112 -21.53 19.35 -2.62
CA THR A 112 -22.15 20.62 -3.03
C THR A 112 -21.51 21.86 -2.40
N ARG A 113 -20.78 21.69 -1.30
CA ARG A 113 -20.03 22.77 -0.64
C ARG A 113 -18.55 22.57 -0.90
N GLY A 114 -18.04 23.18 -1.96
CA GLY A 114 -16.62 23.15 -2.32
C GLY A 114 -15.68 23.53 -1.16
N PRO A 115 -14.39 23.17 -1.23
CA PRO A 115 -13.40 23.62 -0.25
C PRO A 115 -13.36 25.15 -0.23
N GLY A 116 -13.38 25.73 0.96
CA GLY A 116 -13.29 27.19 1.14
C GLY A 116 -12.00 27.75 0.53
N GLU A 117 -12.04 29.01 0.12
CA GLU A 117 -11.09 29.75 -0.72
C GLU A 117 -9.67 29.97 -0.15
N THR A 118 -9.11 29.16 0.69
CA THR A 118 -7.77 29.38 1.25
C THR A 118 -6.77 28.31 0.81
N GLY A 119 -6.05 28.59 -0.30
CA GLY A 119 -4.87 27.82 -0.72
C GLY A 119 -5.15 26.36 -1.09
N VAL A 120 -4.20 25.70 -1.73
CA VAL A 120 -4.29 24.26 -2.02
C VAL A 120 -3.85 23.49 -0.76
N PRO A 121 -4.80 22.94 0.06
CA PRO A 121 -4.43 22.26 1.29
C PRO A 121 -3.77 20.92 0.99
N SER A 122 -2.83 20.49 1.85
CA SER A 122 -2.30 19.14 1.76
C SER A 122 -3.41 18.09 1.99
N LEU A 123 -3.25 16.85 1.46
CA LEU A 123 -4.22 15.77 1.69
C LEU A 123 -4.48 15.52 3.18
N SER A 124 -3.47 15.65 4.04
CA SER A 124 -3.62 15.51 5.49
C SER A 124 -4.49 16.61 6.11
N MET A 125 -4.34 17.86 5.67
CA MET A 125 -5.22 18.96 6.12
C MET A 125 -6.65 18.78 5.63
N MET A 126 -6.83 18.41 4.36
CA MET A 126 -8.15 18.09 3.80
C MET A 126 -8.82 16.97 4.60
N ARG A 127 -8.11 15.90 4.91
CA ARG A 127 -8.62 14.77 5.70
C ARG A 127 -9.09 15.22 7.08
N SER A 128 -8.31 16.03 7.80
CA SER A 128 -8.68 16.55 9.10
C SER A 128 -9.92 17.45 9.04
N GLN A 129 -9.99 18.35 8.06
CA GLN A 129 -11.15 19.23 7.88
C GLN A 129 -12.42 18.47 7.49
N ILE A 130 -12.28 17.49 6.59
CA ILE A 130 -13.38 16.60 6.18
C ILE A 130 -13.86 15.80 7.39
N GLY A 131 -12.94 15.23 8.20
CA GLY A 131 -13.28 14.42 9.36
C GLY A 131 -14.12 15.16 10.40
N LEU A 132 -13.72 16.39 10.75
CA LEU A 132 -14.45 17.22 11.71
C LEU A 132 -15.86 17.54 11.19
N ARG A 133 -15.97 18.07 9.97
CA ARG A 133 -17.26 18.41 9.37
C ARG A 133 -18.16 17.19 9.18
N ALA A 134 -17.57 16.08 8.74
CA ALA A 134 -18.32 14.84 8.55
C ALA A 134 -18.88 14.32 9.87
N LYS A 135 -18.10 14.34 10.96
CA LYS A 135 -18.55 13.88 12.28
C LYS A 135 -19.78 14.65 12.73
N ASP A 136 -19.78 15.98 12.64
CA ASP A 136 -20.89 16.83 13.05
C ASP A 136 -22.16 16.59 12.19
N MET A 137 -21.97 16.47 10.87
CA MET A 137 -23.09 16.22 9.94
C MET A 137 -23.68 14.82 10.13
N ILE A 138 -22.83 13.81 10.32
CA ILE A 138 -23.26 12.43 10.57
C ILE A 138 -23.95 12.33 11.91
N PHE A 139 -23.41 12.96 12.95
CA PHE A 139 -24.04 12.99 14.27
C PHE A 139 -25.47 13.56 14.21
N SER A 140 -25.62 14.71 13.55
CA SER A 140 -26.94 15.33 13.37
C SER A 140 -27.89 14.44 12.58
N SER A 141 -27.43 13.84 11.48
CA SER A 141 -28.26 12.97 10.64
C SER A 141 -28.62 11.66 11.35
N LEU A 142 -27.72 11.06 12.14
CA LEU A 142 -28.02 9.87 12.94
C LEU A 142 -29.06 10.19 14.03
N ALA A 143 -28.91 11.32 14.74
CA ALA A 143 -29.84 11.73 15.78
C ALA A 143 -31.28 11.95 15.25
N GLU A 144 -31.42 12.37 13.99
CA GLU A 144 -32.72 12.49 13.31
C GLU A 144 -33.34 11.14 12.94
N HIS A 145 -32.52 10.19 12.53
CA HIS A 145 -32.94 8.90 11.97
C HIS A 145 -33.00 7.75 12.96
N ASP A 146 -32.29 7.86 14.09
CA ASP A 146 -32.17 6.77 15.08
C ASP A 146 -32.30 7.31 16.50
N LYS A 147 -33.56 7.35 16.99
CA LYS A 147 -33.90 7.85 18.31
C LYS A 147 -33.57 6.88 19.47
N GLU A 148 -33.15 5.65 19.12
CA GLU A 148 -32.85 4.61 20.10
C GLU A 148 -31.41 4.66 20.59
N LEU A 149 -30.51 5.36 19.86
CA LEU A 149 -29.12 5.48 20.23
C LEU A 149 -28.92 6.42 21.43
N THR A 150 -28.13 5.97 22.40
CA THR A 150 -27.69 6.83 23.52
C THR A 150 -26.66 7.85 23.04
N GLY A 151 -26.45 8.94 23.78
CA GLY A 151 -25.51 10.00 23.41
C GLY A 151 -24.11 9.49 23.13
N ASP A 152 -23.58 8.59 23.98
CA ASP A 152 -22.24 8.01 23.84
C ASP A 152 -22.12 7.05 22.64
N GLU A 153 -23.17 6.25 22.39
CA GLU A 153 -23.22 5.35 21.25
C GLU A 153 -23.32 6.11 19.93
N LEU A 154 -24.13 7.17 19.93
CA LEU A 154 -24.29 8.08 18.78
C LEU A 154 -22.96 8.74 18.42
N GLU A 155 -22.21 9.21 19.42
CA GLU A 155 -20.89 9.82 19.20
C GLU A 155 -19.87 8.82 18.65
N LYS A 156 -19.83 7.61 19.18
CA LYS A 156 -18.96 6.51 18.69
C LYS A 156 -19.30 6.12 17.25
N GLN A 157 -20.58 5.96 16.96
CA GLN A 157 -21.02 5.63 15.60
C GLN A 157 -20.72 6.77 14.62
N ALA A 158 -20.98 8.02 14.99
CA ALA A 158 -20.67 9.17 14.16
C ALA A 158 -19.16 9.27 13.88
N GLY A 159 -18.33 9.05 14.89
CA GLY A 159 -16.88 9.01 14.73
C GLY A 159 -16.41 7.89 13.79
N HIS A 160 -16.97 6.68 13.93
CA HIS A 160 -16.66 5.56 13.04
C HIS A 160 -17.05 5.85 11.59
N LEU A 161 -18.29 6.29 11.34
CA LEU A 161 -18.76 6.63 10.01
C LEU A 161 -18.00 7.80 9.38
N ALA A 162 -17.59 8.81 10.18
CA ALA A 162 -16.75 9.91 9.71
C ALA A 162 -15.37 9.41 9.24
N ASN A 163 -14.76 8.47 9.96
CA ASN A 163 -13.50 7.85 9.55
C ASN A 163 -13.66 7.10 8.22
N VAL A 164 -14.74 6.32 8.07
CA VAL A 164 -15.05 5.66 6.80
C VAL A 164 -15.23 6.68 5.68
N LEU A 165 -15.97 7.76 5.92
CA LEU A 165 -16.16 8.83 4.93
C LEU A 165 -14.82 9.45 4.52
N CYS A 166 -13.95 9.75 5.47
CA CYS A 166 -12.59 10.24 5.18
C CYS A 166 -11.78 9.27 4.34
N LYS A 167 -11.87 7.97 4.64
CA LYS A 167 -11.19 6.89 3.91
C LYS A 167 -11.55 6.88 2.43
N TYR A 168 -12.82 7.13 2.09
CA TYR A 168 -13.31 7.11 0.69
C TYR A 168 -13.31 8.48 0.01
N THR A 169 -13.25 9.59 0.73
CA THR A 169 -13.21 10.96 0.16
C THR A 169 -11.79 11.49 0.01
N ALA A 170 -11.00 11.49 1.08
CA ALA A 170 -9.62 12.02 1.11
C ALA A 170 -8.55 10.95 1.36
N GLY A 171 -8.96 9.70 1.57
CA GLY A 171 -8.07 8.55 1.75
C GLY A 171 -7.97 7.69 0.49
N PHE A 172 -7.51 6.45 0.64
CA PHE A 172 -7.28 5.50 -0.45
C PHE A 172 -8.31 4.36 -0.48
N GLY A 173 -9.50 4.58 0.10
CA GLY A 173 -10.57 3.59 0.11
C GLY A 173 -10.14 2.27 0.75
N VAL A 174 -10.60 1.16 0.18
CA VAL A 174 -10.29 -0.17 0.70
C VAL A 174 -8.79 -0.50 0.76
N LEU A 175 -7.96 0.12 -0.10
CA LEU A 175 -6.51 -0.06 -0.11
C LEU A 175 -5.85 0.50 1.16
N GLU A 176 -6.49 1.44 1.85
CA GLU A 176 -5.90 2.09 3.03
C GLU A 176 -5.58 1.10 4.15
N THR A 177 -6.41 0.09 4.35
CA THR A 177 -6.15 -0.97 5.34
C THR A 177 -4.82 -1.69 5.09
N MET A 178 -4.52 -2.00 3.82
CA MET A 178 -3.26 -2.65 3.46
C MET A 178 -2.07 -1.68 3.56
N LEU A 179 -2.32 -0.37 3.34
CA LEU A 179 -1.29 0.65 3.41
C LEU A 179 -0.95 1.05 4.86
N THR A 180 -1.86 0.84 5.80
CA THR A 180 -1.63 1.11 7.23
C THR A 180 -1.14 -0.12 7.99
N ASP A 181 -1.39 -1.33 7.50
CA ASP A 181 -0.90 -2.57 8.12
C ASP A 181 0.63 -2.66 8.10
N SER A 182 1.26 -2.68 9.27
CA SER A 182 2.72 -2.76 9.43
C SER A 182 3.33 -4.05 8.86
N ARG A 183 2.56 -5.12 8.74
CA ARG A 183 2.99 -6.41 8.18
C ARG A 183 3.05 -6.41 6.66
N VAL A 184 2.31 -5.51 6.00
CA VAL A 184 2.34 -5.38 4.53
C VAL A 184 3.56 -4.56 4.11
N GLN A 185 4.33 -5.10 3.17
CA GLN A 185 5.49 -4.44 2.56
C GLN A 185 5.16 -3.85 1.19
N ASP A 186 4.59 -4.66 0.31
CA ASP A 186 4.24 -4.24 -1.05
C ASP A 186 2.76 -4.53 -1.31
N VAL A 187 2.09 -3.66 -2.10
CA VAL A 187 0.72 -3.83 -2.57
C VAL A 187 0.71 -3.70 -4.09
N TYR A 188 0.08 -4.63 -4.79
CA TYR A 188 -0.04 -4.64 -6.25
C TYR A 188 -1.50 -4.67 -6.67
N VAL A 189 -1.87 -3.70 -7.52
CA VAL A 189 -3.16 -3.65 -8.20
C VAL A 189 -2.87 -3.82 -9.68
N ASP A 190 -3.08 -5.04 -10.19
CA ASP A 190 -2.82 -5.37 -11.58
C ASP A 190 -4.03 -5.08 -12.48
N ALA A 191 -3.79 -4.74 -13.74
CA ALA A 191 -4.85 -4.48 -14.71
C ALA A 191 -5.38 -5.76 -15.36
N PRO A 192 -6.70 -5.89 -15.53
CA PRO A 192 -7.77 -4.99 -15.14
C PRO A 192 -8.13 -5.15 -13.65
N SER A 193 -8.07 -4.04 -12.90
CA SER A 193 -8.19 -4.04 -11.45
C SER A 193 -9.51 -4.58 -10.89
N SER A 194 -10.54 -4.58 -11.73
CA SER A 194 -11.86 -5.14 -11.41
C SER A 194 -11.98 -6.65 -11.65
N GLN A 195 -10.96 -7.30 -12.22
CA GLN A 195 -10.99 -8.73 -12.54
C GLN A 195 -9.84 -9.48 -11.86
N VAL A 196 -8.81 -8.75 -11.43
CA VAL A 196 -7.65 -9.30 -10.76
C VAL A 196 -7.67 -8.84 -9.31
N PRO A 197 -7.61 -9.75 -8.33
CA PRO A 197 -7.56 -9.37 -6.93
C PRO A 197 -6.26 -8.63 -6.62
N VAL A 198 -6.31 -7.75 -5.64
CA VAL A 198 -5.11 -7.10 -5.11
C VAL A 198 -4.18 -8.16 -4.53
N HIS A 199 -2.89 -8.00 -4.77
CA HIS A 199 -1.86 -8.84 -4.16
C HIS A 199 -1.06 -8.03 -3.16
N VAL A 200 -0.68 -8.66 -2.05
CA VAL A 200 0.21 -8.06 -1.05
C VAL A 200 1.42 -8.95 -0.84
N VAL A 201 2.53 -8.32 -0.45
CA VAL A 201 3.70 -9.04 0.04
C VAL A 201 3.87 -8.69 1.51
N LEU A 202 3.83 -9.72 2.35
CA LEU A 202 4.04 -9.57 3.79
C LEU A 202 5.54 -9.53 4.10
N ARG A 203 5.90 -8.79 5.13
CA ARG A 203 7.26 -8.81 5.69
C ARG A 203 7.55 -10.18 6.28
N SER A 204 8.82 -10.55 6.31
CA SER A 204 9.24 -11.70 7.11
C SER A 204 9.02 -11.37 8.59
N ASP A 205 8.13 -12.12 9.22
CA ASP A 205 7.82 -12.02 10.65
C ASP A 205 8.18 -13.37 11.31
N ALA A 206 8.54 -13.35 12.58
CA ALA A 206 8.84 -14.56 13.35
C ALA A 206 7.67 -15.57 13.33
N ALA A 207 6.42 -15.09 13.22
CA ALA A 207 5.23 -15.93 13.13
C ALA A 207 4.98 -16.51 11.74
N LEU A 208 5.45 -15.83 10.66
CA LEU A 208 5.23 -16.22 9.26
C LEU A 208 6.46 -16.91 8.64
N GLY A 209 7.60 -16.88 9.30
CA GLY A 209 8.85 -17.55 8.92
C GLY A 209 9.55 -16.97 7.70
N VAL A 210 8.86 -16.63 6.63
CA VAL A 210 9.41 -16.18 5.34
C VAL A 210 8.54 -15.07 4.74
N ARG A 211 9.17 -14.17 3.96
CA ARG A 211 8.47 -13.19 3.12
C ARG A 211 7.45 -13.89 2.22
N GLN A 212 6.18 -13.58 2.39
CA GLN A 212 5.09 -14.29 1.74
C GLN A 212 4.31 -13.37 0.81
N LYS A 213 4.11 -13.81 -0.45
CA LYS A 213 3.15 -13.19 -1.36
C LYS A 213 1.77 -13.77 -1.07
N CYS A 214 0.78 -12.89 -0.88
CA CYS A 214 -0.60 -13.27 -0.62
C CYS A 214 -1.53 -12.67 -1.66
N ARG A 215 -2.54 -13.43 -2.04
CA ARG A 215 -3.71 -12.93 -2.75
C ARG A 215 -4.69 -12.35 -1.73
N THR A 216 -5.32 -11.22 -2.05
CA THR A 216 -6.37 -10.67 -1.20
C THR A 216 -7.76 -11.02 -1.73
N ASN A 217 -8.78 -10.79 -0.91
CA ASN A 217 -10.18 -10.88 -1.31
C ASN A 217 -10.73 -9.55 -1.88
N VAL A 218 -9.86 -8.58 -2.19
CA VAL A 218 -10.22 -7.23 -2.64
C VAL A 218 -10.03 -7.08 -4.14
N PHE A 219 -11.03 -6.51 -4.80
CA PHE A 219 -10.99 -6.09 -6.20
C PHE A 219 -11.24 -4.58 -6.27
N VAL A 220 -10.38 -3.85 -6.98
CA VAL A 220 -10.47 -2.39 -7.05
C VAL A 220 -11.32 -1.99 -8.25
N GLY A 221 -12.46 -1.36 -7.97
CA GLY A 221 -13.34 -0.84 -9.00
C GLY A 221 -12.75 0.37 -9.73
N ALA A 222 -13.15 0.58 -10.97
CA ALA A 222 -12.60 1.62 -11.84
C ALA A 222 -12.68 3.04 -11.25
N ARG A 223 -13.80 3.39 -10.59
CA ARG A 223 -13.99 4.70 -9.96
C ARG A 223 -13.02 4.91 -8.79
N ASP A 224 -12.83 3.90 -7.95
CA ASP A 224 -11.93 3.99 -6.79
C ASP A 224 -10.47 4.04 -7.23
N LEU A 225 -10.10 3.27 -8.28
CA LEU A 225 -8.77 3.35 -8.88
C LEU A 225 -8.51 4.74 -9.48
N HIS A 226 -9.48 5.30 -10.21
CA HIS A 226 -9.36 6.66 -10.76
C HIS A 226 -9.23 7.71 -9.65
N ALA A 227 -9.99 7.57 -8.56
CA ALA A 227 -9.88 8.44 -7.39
C ALA A 227 -8.49 8.31 -6.72
N PHE A 228 -7.96 7.09 -6.60
CA PHE A 228 -6.60 6.85 -6.11
C PHE A 228 -5.56 7.57 -6.98
N VAL A 229 -5.58 7.38 -8.29
CA VAL A 229 -4.68 8.03 -9.24
C VAL A 229 -4.77 9.56 -9.14
N SER A 230 -5.99 10.11 -9.07
CA SER A 230 -6.20 11.55 -8.94
C SER A 230 -5.60 12.12 -7.67
N ARG A 231 -5.71 11.40 -6.54
CA ARG A 231 -5.10 11.79 -5.26
C ARG A 231 -3.58 11.74 -5.31
N VAL A 232 -3.00 10.71 -5.93
CA VAL A 232 -1.55 10.63 -6.14
C VAL A 232 -1.05 11.80 -6.97
N LYS A 233 -1.73 12.13 -8.08
CA LYS A 233 -1.40 13.30 -8.91
C LYS A 233 -1.50 14.60 -8.13
N TYR A 234 -2.53 14.75 -7.31
CA TYR A 234 -2.74 15.94 -6.47
C TYR A 234 -1.63 16.09 -5.42
N ASP A 235 -1.28 15.03 -4.71
CA ASP A 235 -0.27 15.05 -3.63
C ASP A 235 1.14 15.30 -4.15
N THR A 236 1.42 14.82 -5.36
CA THR A 236 2.77 14.87 -5.95
C THR A 236 2.98 16.03 -6.92
N GLY A 237 1.90 16.55 -7.48
CA GLY A 237 1.95 17.55 -8.57
C GLY A 237 2.51 17.00 -9.89
N LEU A 238 2.74 15.68 -9.99
CA LEU A 238 3.36 15.07 -11.17
C LEU A 238 2.32 14.74 -12.25
N PRO A 239 2.67 14.92 -13.53
CA PRO A 239 1.81 14.57 -14.64
C PRO A 239 1.73 13.04 -14.80
N PHE A 240 0.52 12.56 -15.13
CA PHE A 240 0.26 11.16 -15.46
C PHE A 240 -0.87 11.10 -16.49
N SER A 241 -0.58 10.55 -17.66
CA SER A 241 -1.49 10.46 -18.81
C SER A 241 -0.97 9.39 -19.79
N GLU A 242 -1.68 9.14 -20.87
CA GLU A 242 -1.22 8.25 -21.94
C GLU A 242 0.08 8.73 -22.61
N ALA A 243 0.31 10.05 -22.67
CA ALA A 243 1.57 10.61 -23.16
C ALA A 243 2.73 10.45 -22.15
N ILE A 244 2.41 10.39 -20.86
CA ILE A 244 3.35 10.18 -19.75
C ILE A 244 2.83 8.99 -18.94
N PRO A 245 2.99 7.74 -19.45
CA PRO A 245 2.29 6.59 -18.92
C PRO A 245 2.90 6.00 -17.65
N VAL A 246 3.96 6.60 -17.11
CA VAL A 246 4.60 6.18 -15.85
C VAL A 246 4.69 7.36 -14.91
N LEU A 247 4.21 7.16 -13.67
CA LEU A 247 4.41 8.07 -12.56
C LEU A 247 5.05 7.30 -11.41
N GLU A 248 6.21 7.77 -10.95
CA GLU A 248 6.86 7.27 -9.74
C GLU A 248 6.97 8.40 -8.72
N ALA A 249 6.48 8.18 -7.51
CA ALA A 249 6.49 9.20 -6.46
C ALA A 249 6.46 8.61 -5.06
N ASP A 250 6.97 9.38 -4.10
CA ASP A 250 6.86 9.09 -2.68
C ASP A 250 5.69 9.86 -2.08
N ILE A 251 4.74 9.13 -1.52
CA ILE A 251 3.59 9.68 -0.83
C ILE A 251 3.88 9.73 0.67
N ARG A 252 4.15 10.93 1.17
CA ARG A 252 4.67 11.15 2.53
C ARG A 252 3.71 10.70 3.63
N HIS A 253 2.42 10.98 3.47
CA HIS A 253 1.44 10.71 4.54
C HIS A 253 1.14 9.22 4.75
N ILE A 254 1.42 8.36 3.75
CA ILE A 254 1.37 6.90 3.89
C ILE A 254 2.76 6.26 3.92
N SER A 255 3.82 7.07 3.94
CA SER A 255 5.23 6.60 3.95
C SER A 255 5.48 5.51 2.92
N SER A 256 5.04 5.73 1.68
CA SER A 256 5.09 4.72 0.62
C SER A 256 5.54 5.31 -0.70
N ARG A 257 6.31 4.54 -1.46
CA ARG A 257 6.58 4.79 -2.86
C ARG A 257 5.48 4.18 -3.72
N VAL A 258 4.95 4.95 -4.65
CA VAL A 258 3.92 4.51 -5.58
C VAL A 258 4.45 4.59 -7.00
N THR A 259 4.25 3.53 -7.76
CA THR A 259 4.48 3.48 -9.20
C THR A 259 3.15 3.22 -9.89
N LEU A 260 2.74 4.13 -10.77
CA LEU A 260 1.56 4.02 -11.62
C LEU A 260 2.01 3.77 -13.05
N VAL A 261 1.35 2.84 -13.72
CA VAL A 261 1.58 2.56 -15.14
C VAL A 261 0.24 2.53 -15.86
N SER A 262 0.11 3.31 -16.95
CA SER A 262 -1.10 3.38 -17.77
C SER A 262 -0.86 2.90 -19.20
N PRO A 263 -1.90 2.78 -20.03
CA PRO A 263 -1.73 2.63 -21.46
C PRO A 263 -0.82 3.74 -22.06
N PRO A 264 0.01 3.43 -23.08
CA PRO A 264 0.10 2.16 -23.79
C PRO A 264 1.01 1.10 -23.12
N LEU A 265 1.71 1.40 -22.01
CA LEU A 265 2.60 0.44 -21.34
C LEU A 265 1.86 -0.66 -20.61
N SER A 266 0.67 -0.36 -20.08
CA SER A 266 -0.25 -1.32 -19.49
C SER A 266 -1.51 -1.35 -20.35
N ASP A 267 -1.56 -2.22 -21.33
CA ASP A 267 -2.60 -2.32 -22.36
C ASP A 267 -4.01 -2.60 -21.80
N ARG A 268 -4.12 -3.23 -20.64
CA ARG A 268 -5.39 -3.62 -20.01
C ARG A 268 -5.93 -2.61 -18.98
N GLY A 269 -5.28 -1.45 -18.85
CA GLY A 269 -5.67 -0.40 -17.92
C GLY A 269 -4.54 0.05 -16.99
N VAL A 270 -4.88 0.81 -15.96
CA VAL A 270 -3.90 1.31 -14.99
C VAL A 270 -3.50 0.21 -14.01
N SER A 271 -2.20 0.01 -13.86
CA SER A 271 -1.59 -0.85 -12.84
C SER A 271 -0.92 0.01 -11.77
N VAL A 272 -0.95 -0.46 -10.53
CA VAL A 272 -0.38 0.24 -9.36
C VAL A 272 0.52 -0.69 -8.58
N ALA A 273 1.73 -0.24 -8.28
CA ALA A 273 2.62 -0.89 -7.35
C ALA A 273 2.95 0.09 -6.21
N ILE A 274 2.70 -0.32 -4.97
CA ILE A 274 2.95 0.49 -3.79
C ILE A 274 3.94 -0.25 -2.91
N ARG A 275 5.03 0.41 -2.54
CA ARG A 275 6.03 -0.11 -1.62
C ARG A 275 6.08 0.77 -0.38
N ARG A 276 5.78 0.18 0.78
CA ARG A 276 5.86 0.89 2.06
C ARG A 276 7.31 1.01 2.52
N HIS A 277 7.68 2.22 2.91
CA HIS A 277 8.97 2.44 3.57
C HIS A 277 8.95 1.82 4.97
N SER A 278 10.03 1.13 5.33
CA SER A 278 10.18 0.67 6.70
C SER A 278 10.43 1.86 7.62
N GLN A 279 9.56 2.03 8.60
CA GLN A 279 9.78 3.04 9.64
C GLN A 279 10.64 2.50 10.79
N GLU A 280 10.86 1.21 10.87
CA GLU A 280 11.65 0.57 11.90
C GLU A 280 13.11 0.48 11.45
N THR A 281 13.99 0.97 12.31
CA THR A 281 15.45 0.86 12.13
C THR A 281 15.93 -0.35 12.91
N TRP A 282 16.44 -1.34 12.22
CA TRP A 282 17.10 -2.47 12.85
C TRP A 282 18.45 -2.04 13.42
N THR A 283 18.80 -2.56 14.59
CA THR A 283 20.10 -2.35 15.22
C THR A 283 21.00 -3.59 15.05
N MET A 284 22.31 -3.44 15.19
CA MET A 284 23.21 -4.59 15.12
C MET A 284 22.86 -5.69 16.12
N PRO A 285 22.54 -5.40 17.40
CA PRO A 285 22.10 -6.43 18.36
C PRO A 285 20.83 -7.19 17.90
N GLN A 286 19.86 -6.50 17.29
CA GLN A 286 18.65 -7.15 16.76
C GLN A 286 18.98 -8.07 15.57
N LEU A 287 19.91 -7.67 14.69
CA LEU A 287 20.36 -8.51 13.57
C LEU A 287 21.16 -9.74 14.04
N ILE A 288 21.84 -9.63 15.16
CA ILE A 288 22.49 -10.79 15.81
C ILE A 288 21.44 -11.71 16.43
N ALA A 289 20.48 -11.15 17.18
CA ALA A 289 19.47 -11.91 17.88
C ALA A 289 18.57 -12.73 16.94
N ASN A 290 18.27 -12.22 15.74
CA ASN A 290 17.48 -12.94 14.74
C ASN A 290 18.32 -13.85 13.81
N GLY A 291 19.64 -13.95 14.05
CA GLY A 291 20.55 -14.83 13.29
C GLY A 291 20.98 -14.29 11.92
N THR A 292 20.64 -13.04 11.57
CA THR A 292 21.06 -12.40 10.29
C THR A 292 22.55 -12.14 10.27
N LEU A 293 23.14 -11.74 11.40
CA LEU A 293 24.58 -11.47 11.55
C LEU A 293 25.19 -12.33 12.65
N SER A 294 26.40 -12.82 12.43
CA SER A 294 27.21 -13.34 13.54
C SER A 294 27.77 -12.20 14.39
N PRO A 295 28.01 -12.40 15.70
CA PRO A 295 28.65 -11.39 16.55
C PRO A 295 30.01 -10.93 16.01
N LEU A 296 30.77 -11.85 15.41
CA LEU A 296 32.08 -11.54 14.82
C LEU A 296 31.94 -10.58 13.63
N LEU A 297 31.00 -10.83 12.73
CA LEU A 297 30.74 -9.94 11.58
C LEU A 297 30.22 -8.58 12.02
N ALA A 298 29.35 -8.54 13.03
CA ALA A 298 28.85 -7.28 13.59
C ALA A 298 30.01 -6.45 14.20
N GLY A 299 30.91 -7.08 14.96
CA GLY A 299 32.09 -6.43 15.50
C GLY A 299 33.07 -5.94 14.42
N PHE A 300 33.23 -6.70 13.33
CA PHE A 300 33.98 -6.25 12.17
C PHE A 300 33.41 -5.03 11.49
N LEU A 301 32.08 -5.02 11.25
CA LEU A 301 31.36 -3.87 10.66
C LEU A 301 31.47 -2.64 11.57
N TRP A 302 31.31 -2.81 12.87
CA TRP A 302 31.53 -1.76 13.86
C TRP A 302 32.96 -1.17 13.79
N ALA A 303 33.95 -2.02 13.72
CA ALA A 303 35.36 -1.57 13.59
C ALA A 303 35.56 -0.81 12.25
N CYS A 304 34.94 -1.24 11.16
CA CYS A 304 34.97 -0.53 9.89
C CYS A 304 34.30 0.85 9.98
N ALA A 305 33.17 0.97 10.67
CA ALA A 305 32.45 2.23 10.86
C ALA A 305 33.29 3.23 11.65
N ILE A 306 33.87 2.83 12.80
CA ILE A 306 34.74 3.67 13.62
C ILE A 306 36.06 3.98 12.89
N GLY A 307 36.62 3.00 12.18
CA GLY A 307 37.85 3.13 11.42
C GLY A 307 37.70 3.93 10.10
N ARG A 308 36.53 4.46 9.82
CA ARG A 308 36.20 5.24 8.59
C ARG A 308 36.56 4.50 7.31
N ARG A 309 36.28 3.19 7.27
CA ARG A 309 36.55 2.35 6.10
C ARG A 309 35.40 2.39 5.10
N ALA A 310 35.74 2.45 3.81
CA ALA A 310 34.75 2.30 2.77
C ALA A 310 34.16 0.89 2.81
N ALA A 311 32.81 0.79 2.70
CA ALA A 311 32.08 -0.47 2.67
C ALA A 311 31.07 -0.46 1.53
N LEU A 312 30.98 -1.55 0.79
CA LEU A 312 29.98 -1.78 -0.24
C LEU A 312 29.10 -2.95 0.18
N ILE A 313 27.78 -2.69 0.30
CA ILE A 313 26.78 -3.71 0.63
C ILE A 313 26.08 -4.13 -0.66
N ALA A 314 26.34 -5.35 -1.09
CA ALA A 314 25.78 -5.91 -2.32
C ALA A 314 24.88 -7.13 -2.02
N GLY A 315 23.88 -7.36 -2.84
CA GLY A 315 22.96 -8.50 -2.72
C GLY A 315 21.73 -8.36 -3.60
N SER A 316 20.92 -9.41 -3.69
CA SER A 316 19.69 -9.45 -4.46
C SER A 316 18.61 -8.49 -3.92
N ARG A 317 17.55 -8.27 -4.69
CA ARG A 317 16.39 -7.47 -4.25
C ARG A 317 15.74 -8.13 -3.02
N GLY A 318 15.50 -7.35 -1.96
CA GLY A 318 14.89 -7.86 -0.73
C GLY A 318 15.84 -8.60 0.22
N ALA A 319 17.15 -8.63 -0.06
CA ALA A 319 18.16 -9.29 0.79
C ALA A 319 18.50 -8.52 2.09
N GLY A 320 17.88 -7.36 2.34
CA GLY A 320 18.13 -6.58 3.56
C GLY A 320 19.32 -5.60 3.47
N LYS A 321 19.77 -5.23 2.25
CA LYS A 321 20.89 -4.29 2.06
C LYS A 321 20.72 -2.97 2.81
N THR A 322 19.58 -2.29 2.59
CA THR A 322 19.26 -1.01 3.26
C THR A 322 19.10 -1.20 4.77
N THR A 323 18.59 -2.35 5.20
CA THR A 323 18.49 -2.70 6.64
C THR A 323 19.87 -2.80 7.28
N LEU A 324 20.80 -3.52 6.63
CA LEU A 324 22.17 -3.64 7.11
C LEU A 324 22.91 -2.30 7.07
N LEU A 325 22.75 -1.52 5.99
CA LEU A 325 23.32 -0.17 5.87
C LEU A 325 22.83 0.72 7.02
N THR A 326 21.53 0.74 7.28
CA THR A 326 20.92 1.56 8.33
C THR A 326 21.40 1.13 9.72
N ALA A 327 21.54 -0.18 9.97
CA ALA A 327 22.12 -0.70 11.21
C ALA A 327 23.60 -0.31 11.37
N ALA A 328 24.38 -0.37 10.29
CA ALA A 328 25.79 0.04 10.32
C ALA A 328 25.96 1.56 10.54
N MET A 329 25.04 2.38 10.05
CA MET A 329 25.05 3.83 10.28
C MET A 329 24.83 4.19 11.76
N LEU A 330 24.12 3.36 12.53
CA LEU A 330 23.95 3.55 13.98
C LEU A 330 25.27 3.34 14.76
N GLU A 331 26.24 2.74 14.15
CA GLU A 331 27.57 2.51 14.75
C GLU A 331 28.55 3.65 14.50
N PHE A 332 28.16 4.67 13.72
CA PHE A 332 29.02 5.86 13.55
C PHE A 332 29.09 6.67 14.84
N PRO A 333 30.23 7.27 15.17
CA PRO A 333 30.33 8.19 16.29
C PRO A 333 29.36 9.37 16.12
N LEU A 334 28.65 9.78 17.19
CA LEU A 334 27.74 10.93 17.16
C LEU A 334 28.43 12.25 16.76
N SER A 335 29.74 12.34 16.97
CA SER A 335 30.55 13.48 16.56
C SER A 335 30.82 13.53 15.05
N GLN A 336 30.51 12.45 14.32
CA GLN A 336 30.75 12.37 12.89
C GLN A 336 29.51 12.84 12.15
N ARG A 337 29.66 13.86 11.31
CA ARG A 337 28.63 14.30 10.38
C ARG A 337 28.41 13.27 9.29
N ILE A 338 27.14 13.03 8.91
CA ILE A 338 26.72 12.09 7.87
C ILE A 338 26.04 12.86 6.74
N LEU A 339 26.55 12.70 5.52
CA LEU A 339 25.90 13.15 4.31
C LEU A 339 25.26 11.95 3.61
N LEU A 340 23.94 11.91 3.61
CA LEU A 340 23.15 10.84 3.00
C LEU A 340 22.68 11.26 1.61
N ILE A 341 23.05 10.48 0.60
CA ILE A 341 22.66 10.69 -0.80
C ILE A 341 21.66 9.59 -1.18
N GLU A 342 20.42 9.96 -1.47
CA GLU A 342 19.36 9.06 -1.85
C GLU A 342 18.57 9.58 -3.04
N ASP A 343 18.16 8.70 -3.91
CA ASP A 343 17.13 8.96 -4.91
C ASP A 343 15.74 8.84 -4.23
N THR A 344 15.52 7.76 -3.52
CA THR A 344 14.31 7.50 -2.75
C THR A 344 14.63 7.50 -1.25
N PRO A 345 13.91 8.25 -0.41
CA PRO A 345 14.16 8.29 1.03
C PRO A 345 13.73 6.97 1.69
N GLU A 346 14.67 6.06 1.86
CA GLU A 346 14.45 4.79 2.59
C GLU A 346 14.96 4.86 4.03
N ILE A 347 15.95 5.72 4.31
CA ILE A 347 16.60 5.83 5.62
C ILE A 347 15.84 6.83 6.49
N PRO A 348 15.45 6.47 7.73
CA PRO A 348 14.64 7.32 8.61
C PRO A 348 15.48 8.42 9.29
N VAL A 349 15.96 9.40 8.54
CA VAL A 349 16.86 10.48 8.98
C VAL A 349 16.35 11.19 10.23
N ARG A 350 15.06 11.46 10.35
CA ARG A 350 14.50 12.14 11.52
C ARG A 350 14.70 11.35 12.82
N ARG A 351 14.74 10.02 12.77
CA ARG A 351 15.04 9.19 13.95
C ARG A 351 16.49 9.30 14.35
N PHE A 352 17.41 9.27 13.36
CA PHE A 352 18.83 9.50 13.62
C PHE A 352 19.08 10.87 14.24
N GLN A 353 18.50 11.91 13.68
CA GLN A 353 18.59 13.27 14.25
C GLN A 353 17.99 13.34 15.66
N GLY A 354 16.89 12.63 15.92
CA GLY A 354 16.25 12.57 17.24
C GLY A 354 17.11 11.91 18.32
N ILE A 355 18.04 11.03 17.95
CA ILE A 355 19.01 10.42 18.87
C ILE A 355 20.40 11.08 18.84
N GLY A 356 20.53 12.23 18.15
CA GLY A 356 21.69 13.11 18.23
C GLY A 356 22.68 13.03 17.06
N TYR A 357 22.38 12.32 15.97
CA TYR A 357 23.26 12.32 14.78
C TYR A 357 23.13 13.63 13.98
N ASP A 358 24.27 14.20 13.58
CA ASP A 358 24.31 15.28 12.58
C ASP A 358 24.20 14.69 11.18
N MET A 359 23.00 14.78 10.59
CA MET A 359 22.73 14.24 9.27
C MET A 359 22.17 15.28 8.32
N GLN A 360 22.73 15.32 7.11
CA GLN A 360 22.23 16.09 5.98
C GLN A 360 21.89 15.16 4.83
N THR A 361 20.68 15.31 4.27
CA THR A 361 20.24 14.53 3.11
C THR A 361 20.37 15.34 1.83
N LEU A 362 20.96 14.74 0.81
CA LEU A 362 20.99 15.21 -0.56
C LEU A 362 20.13 14.28 -1.42
N ARG A 363 19.16 14.83 -2.12
CA ARG A 363 18.28 14.07 -3.01
C ARG A 363 18.65 14.32 -4.45
N PHE A 364 18.66 13.26 -5.24
CA PHE A 364 18.73 13.36 -6.69
C PHE A 364 17.52 12.64 -7.32
N SER A 365 17.26 12.91 -8.58
CA SER A 365 16.16 12.26 -9.29
C SER A 365 16.70 11.54 -10.51
N SER A 366 16.51 10.22 -10.57
CA SER A 366 16.93 9.36 -11.68
C SER A 366 15.96 9.35 -12.88
N GLY A 367 14.84 10.10 -12.81
CA GLY A 367 13.79 10.09 -13.84
C GLY A 367 14.18 10.81 -15.14
N ARG A 368 13.78 10.24 -16.27
CA ARG A 368 14.20 10.56 -17.64
C ARG A 368 13.63 11.86 -18.27
N MET A 369 12.76 12.63 -17.62
CA MET A 369 11.93 13.61 -18.37
C MET A 369 12.15 15.10 -18.11
N ASP A 370 13.06 15.52 -17.23
CA ASP A 370 13.33 16.97 -17.07
C ASP A 370 14.82 17.27 -17.10
N GLY A 371 15.22 18.15 -18.04
CA GLY A 371 16.61 18.59 -18.23
C GLY A 371 17.23 19.35 -17.04
N ASN A 372 16.52 19.49 -15.92
CA ASN A 372 16.94 20.25 -14.73
C ASN A 372 17.05 19.38 -13.46
N ARG A 373 17.14 18.06 -13.61
CA ARG A 373 17.22 17.14 -12.45
C ARG A 373 18.67 16.89 -12.06
N THR A 374 18.98 17.11 -10.79
CA THR A 374 20.29 16.85 -10.20
C THR A 374 20.64 15.38 -10.36
N ARG A 375 21.74 15.08 -11.03
CA ARG A 375 22.23 13.71 -11.21
C ARG A 375 22.94 13.24 -9.93
N ALA A 376 22.96 11.92 -9.70
CA ALA A 376 23.68 11.33 -8.57
C ALA A 376 25.15 11.78 -8.51
N THR A 377 25.82 11.87 -9.66
CA THR A 377 27.18 12.37 -9.80
C THR A 377 27.35 13.84 -9.35
N GLU A 378 26.35 14.68 -9.56
CA GLU A 378 26.36 16.08 -9.11
C GLU A 378 26.16 16.15 -7.60
N ALA A 379 25.20 15.39 -7.06
CA ALA A 379 24.99 15.28 -5.61
C ALA A 379 26.26 14.82 -4.90
N LEU A 380 26.96 13.83 -5.45
CA LEU A 380 28.22 13.35 -4.92
C LEU A 380 29.32 14.41 -4.99
N LYS A 381 29.48 15.14 -6.12
CA LYS A 381 30.44 16.25 -6.22
C LYS A 381 30.15 17.39 -5.24
N VAL A 382 28.88 17.68 -4.99
CA VAL A 382 28.47 18.67 -4.00
C VAL A 382 28.77 18.19 -2.59
N SER A 383 28.53 16.92 -2.27
CA SER A 383 28.79 16.34 -0.94
C SER A 383 30.24 16.46 -0.54
N LEU A 384 31.18 16.29 -1.49
CA LEU A 384 32.64 16.45 -1.25
C LEU A 384 33.04 17.88 -0.85
N ARG A 385 32.17 18.88 -1.10
CA ARG A 385 32.39 20.29 -0.73
C ARG A 385 31.68 20.71 0.55
N MET A 386 30.89 19.80 1.16
CA MET A 386 30.06 20.11 2.33
C MET A 386 30.77 19.84 3.67
N GLY A 387 32.07 19.71 3.66
CA GLY A 387 32.90 19.51 4.85
C GLY A 387 33.29 18.05 5.12
N GLU A 388 34.07 17.85 6.17
CA GLU A 388 34.52 16.51 6.58
C GLU A 388 33.31 15.70 7.10
N SER A 389 32.88 14.70 6.35
CA SER A 389 31.67 13.92 6.64
C SER A 389 31.81 12.48 6.18
N ALA A 390 31.08 11.58 6.81
CA ALA A 390 30.83 10.26 6.22
C ALA A 390 29.81 10.42 5.09
N ILE A 391 30.16 9.95 3.90
CA ILE A 391 29.23 9.95 2.76
C ILE A 391 28.57 8.58 2.69
N VAL A 392 27.26 8.57 2.78
CA VAL A 392 26.43 7.37 2.67
C VAL A 392 25.55 7.51 1.42
N ILE A 393 25.61 6.51 0.54
CA ILE A 393 24.79 6.45 -0.67
C ILE A 393 23.81 5.32 -0.50
N GLY A 394 22.52 5.66 -0.53
CA GLY A 394 21.42 4.70 -0.29
C GLY A 394 21.36 3.61 -1.35
N GLU A 395 21.58 3.96 -2.62
CA GLU A 395 21.61 3.02 -3.73
C GLU A 395 22.50 3.54 -4.87
N VAL A 396 23.21 2.63 -5.51
CA VAL A 396 24.09 2.89 -6.66
C VAL A 396 23.57 2.09 -7.85
N ARG A 397 23.17 2.76 -8.92
CA ARG A 397 22.56 2.12 -10.12
C ARG A 397 23.16 2.53 -11.46
N GLY A 398 23.93 3.60 -11.52
CA GLY A 398 24.30 4.24 -12.77
C GLY A 398 25.76 4.73 -12.87
N GLU A 399 25.93 5.87 -13.52
CA GLU A 399 27.25 6.48 -13.77
C GLU A 399 27.98 6.90 -12.49
N GLU A 400 27.26 7.09 -11.39
CA GLU A 400 27.83 7.41 -10.08
C GLU A 400 28.82 6.35 -9.58
N THR A 401 28.67 5.09 -10.02
CA THR A 401 29.63 4.00 -9.73
C THR A 401 31.05 4.29 -10.20
N ARG A 402 31.21 5.18 -11.21
CA ARG A 402 32.53 5.56 -11.72
C ARG A 402 33.21 6.66 -10.90
N VAL A 403 32.48 7.31 -10.05
CA VAL A 403 32.95 8.45 -9.25
C VAL A 403 33.27 8.03 -7.81
N LEU A 404 32.71 6.89 -7.39
CA LEU A 404 33.04 6.20 -6.12
C LEU A 404 34.33 5.41 -6.22
#